data_f9fee463118fc6749618ee9f6e4eb97c
#
_entry.id   f9fee463118fc6749618ee9f6e4eb97c
#
_cell.length_a   1.000
_cell.length_b   1.000
_cell.length_c   1.000
_cell.angle_alpha   90.00
_cell.angle_beta   90.00
_cell.angle_gamma   90.00
#
_symmetry.space_group_name_H-M   'P 1'
#
loop_
_entity.id
_entity.type
_entity.pdbx_description
1 polymer ?
#
loop_
_entity_poly.entity_id
_entity_poly.type
_entity_poly.pdbx_seq_one_letter_code
_entity_poly.pdbx_strand_id
1 'polypeptide(L)'
;MTVLTPEQVLALVPQQRPMRFIDDIVEIDAEHIVGSYTWKPEDCAGYSPDGTVVPPFKMIEMAAQIGSVAWCIYHMTIKMTPEEIALLVGFFTQVDGVEFFETVRAGDKIACMASVEPEGYFREGKMVACVEFQFDGGPKDGKTIMTGLVGGMWVPRTSPTLG
;
A
#
# COMPACT_ATOMS: atom_id res chain seq x y z
N MET A 1 -0.07 -24.82 6.89
CA MET A 1 -0.40 -23.41 7.26
C MET A 1 -1.53 -22.92 6.37
N THR A 2 -2.47 -22.23 6.93
CA THR A 2 -3.59 -21.68 6.16
C THR A 2 -3.19 -20.28 5.68
N VAL A 3 -3.24 -20.06 4.37
CA VAL A 3 -3.00 -18.74 3.78
C VAL A 3 -4.14 -17.82 4.21
N LEU A 4 -3.83 -16.60 4.65
CA LEU A 4 -4.82 -15.62 5.09
C LEU A 4 -5.68 -15.13 3.92
N THR A 5 -6.96 -14.89 4.21
CA THR A 5 -7.87 -14.23 3.26
C THR A 5 -7.52 -12.74 3.15
N PRO A 6 -7.99 -12.06 2.09
CA PRO A 6 -7.82 -10.61 1.96
C PRO A 6 -8.27 -9.83 3.21
N GLU A 7 -9.43 -10.19 3.78
CA GLU A 7 -9.98 -9.54 4.99
C GLU A 7 -9.10 -9.76 6.21
N GLN A 8 -8.53 -10.95 6.36
CA GLN A 8 -7.60 -11.27 7.46
C GLN A 8 -6.29 -10.49 7.33
N VAL A 9 -5.75 -10.36 6.12
CA VAL A 9 -4.57 -9.53 5.85
C VAL A 9 -4.87 -8.07 6.17
N LEU A 10 -6.01 -7.55 5.68
CA LEU A 10 -6.42 -6.18 5.91
C LEU A 10 -6.55 -5.85 7.41
N ALA A 11 -7.07 -6.79 8.20
CA ALA A 11 -7.19 -6.64 9.65
C ALA A 11 -5.84 -6.53 10.38
N LEU A 12 -4.76 -7.04 9.79
CA LEU A 12 -3.41 -6.97 10.36
C LEU A 12 -2.62 -5.72 9.94
N VAL A 13 -3.11 -4.94 8.98
CA VAL A 13 -2.48 -3.68 8.56
C VAL A 13 -2.48 -2.71 9.74
N PRO A 14 -1.29 -2.24 10.21
CA PRO A 14 -1.20 -1.47 11.46
C PRO A 14 -1.63 -0.01 11.34
N GLN A 15 -1.59 0.55 10.13
CA GLN A 15 -1.98 1.95 9.92
C GLN A 15 -3.42 2.19 10.29
N GLN A 16 -3.67 3.29 10.99
CA GLN A 16 -5.00 3.72 11.43
C GLN A 16 -5.31 5.11 10.85
N ARG A 17 -6.61 5.47 10.82
CA ARG A 17 -6.97 6.83 10.46
C ARG A 17 -6.29 7.86 11.37
N PRO A 18 -5.87 9.00 10.82
CA PRO A 18 -6.10 9.51 9.45
C PRO A 18 -5.09 9.04 8.39
N MET A 19 -4.18 8.13 8.72
CA MET A 19 -3.09 7.67 7.82
C MET A 19 -3.34 6.30 7.20
N ARG A 20 -4.57 5.77 7.23
CA ARG A 20 -4.94 4.52 6.57
C ARG A 20 -5.62 4.82 5.23
N PHE A 21 -5.05 4.30 4.14
CA PHE A 21 -5.50 4.52 2.76
C PHE A 21 -5.75 3.20 2.02
N ILE A 22 -6.42 2.27 2.68
CA ILE A 22 -6.92 1.01 2.12
C ILE A 22 -8.33 0.78 2.63
N ASP A 23 -9.30 0.65 1.73
CA ASP A 23 -10.66 0.19 2.07
C ASP A 23 -10.77 -1.33 1.90
N ASP A 24 -10.27 -1.87 0.78
CA ASP A 24 -10.37 -3.27 0.43
C ASP A 24 -9.09 -3.81 -0.18
N ILE A 25 -8.82 -5.10 0.05
CA ILE A 25 -7.90 -5.91 -0.74
C ILE A 25 -8.77 -6.75 -1.66
N VAL A 26 -8.72 -6.46 -2.97
CA VAL A 26 -9.55 -7.08 -4.00
C VAL A 26 -9.01 -8.45 -4.40
N GLU A 27 -7.69 -8.51 -4.57
CA GLU A 27 -6.95 -9.71 -4.92
C GLU A 27 -5.62 -9.75 -4.17
N ILE A 28 -5.19 -10.95 -3.78
CA ILE A 28 -3.88 -11.16 -3.19
C ILE A 28 -3.42 -12.59 -3.42
N ASP A 29 -2.21 -12.74 -3.92
CA ASP A 29 -1.52 -14.02 -4.05
C ASP A 29 0.00 -13.83 -3.93
N ALA A 30 0.78 -14.85 -4.31
CA ALA A 30 2.24 -14.79 -4.23
C ALA A 30 2.88 -13.86 -5.27
N GLU A 31 2.18 -13.53 -6.35
CA GLU A 31 2.71 -12.80 -7.50
C GLU A 31 2.25 -11.33 -7.52
N HIS A 32 1.07 -11.04 -6.96
CA HIS A 32 0.51 -9.68 -6.96
C HIS A 32 -0.49 -9.44 -5.83
N ILE A 33 -0.77 -8.16 -5.61
CA ILE A 33 -1.86 -7.68 -4.76
C ILE A 33 -2.58 -6.53 -5.46
N VAL A 34 -3.90 -6.47 -5.30
CA VAL A 34 -4.72 -5.33 -5.72
C VAL A 34 -5.49 -4.83 -4.51
N GLY A 35 -5.26 -3.59 -4.14
CA GLY A 35 -6.01 -2.89 -3.10
C GLY A 35 -6.74 -1.68 -3.65
N SER A 36 -7.78 -1.23 -2.97
CA SER A 36 -8.55 -0.05 -3.37
C SER A 36 -8.82 0.90 -2.21
N TYR A 37 -9.01 2.17 -2.56
CA TYR A 37 -9.36 3.23 -1.62
C TYR A 37 -10.18 4.31 -2.32
N THR A 38 -11.23 4.78 -1.67
CA THR A 38 -11.96 5.97 -2.10
C THR A 38 -11.49 7.16 -1.28
N TRP A 39 -10.89 8.15 -1.94
CA TRP A 39 -10.34 9.33 -1.30
C TRP A 39 -11.44 10.21 -0.71
N LYS A 40 -11.22 10.68 0.50
CA LYS A 40 -12.19 11.47 1.27
C LYS A 40 -11.81 12.94 1.32
N PRO A 41 -12.76 13.86 1.51
CA PRO A 41 -12.46 15.29 1.64
C PRO A 41 -11.42 15.59 2.71
N GLU A 42 -11.46 14.90 3.85
CA GLU A 42 -10.50 15.07 4.94
C GLU A 42 -9.07 14.65 4.56
N ASP A 43 -8.91 13.74 3.59
CA ASP A 43 -7.59 13.33 3.11
C ASP A 43 -6.92 14.43 2.28
N CYS A 44 -7.71 15.35 1.72
CA CYS A 44 -7.27 16.42 0.81
C CYS A 44 -7.09 17.77 1.50
N ALA A 45 -7.53 17.89 2.76
CA ALA A 45 -7.55 19.17 3.48
C ALA A 45 -6.15 19.79 3.58
N GLY A 46 -6.06 21.09 3.26
CA GLY A 46 -4.84 21.87 3.43
C GLY A 46 -3.78 21.73 2.34
N TYR A 47 -4.00 20.91 1.32
CA TYR A 47 -3.02 20.71 0.25
C TYR A 47 -3.24 21.66 -0.95
N SER A 48 -4.46 21.74 -1.48
CA SER A 48 -4.82 22.66 -2.55
C SER A 48 -5.71 23.80 -2.03
N PRO A 49 -5.79 24.97 -2.73
CA PRO A 49 -6.60 26.08 -2.28
C PRO A 49 -8.08 25.72 -2.08
N ASP A 50 -8.62 24.84 -2.92
CA ASP A 50 -10.01 24.37 -2.83
C ASP A 50 -10.18 23.13 -1.91
N GLY A 51 -9.08 22.57 -1.41
CA GLY A 51 -9.10 21.41 -0.52
C GLY A 51 -9.57 20.10 -1.16
N THR A 52 -9.56 20.00 -2.51
CA THR A 52 -10.09 18.83 -3.22
C THR A 52 -9.05 17.89 -3.80
N VAL A 53 -7.80 18.34 -3.93
CA VAL A 53 -6.72 17.53 -4.53
C VAL A 53 -6.09 16.63 -3.49
N VAL A 54 -5.97 15.36 -3.83
CA VAL A 54 -5.24 14.38 -3.02
C VAL A 54 -3.75 14.69 -3.05
N PRO A 55 -3.10 14.89 -1.88
CA PRO A 55 -1.65 15.08 -1.84
C PRO A 55 -0.91 13.88 -2.44
N PRO A 56 0.01 14.08 -3.40
CA PRO A 56 0.76 12.97 -4.01
C PRO A 56 1.50 12.08 -3.01
N PHE A 57 2.03 12.64 -1.93
CA PHE A 57 2.72 11.86 -0.90
C PHE A 57 1.80 10.87 -0.17
N LYS A 58 0.49 11.16 -0.05
CA LYS A 58 -0.48 10.21 0.50
C LYS A 58 -0.76 9.05 -0.45
N MET A 59 -0.67 9.26 -1.75
CA MET A 59 -0.75 8.17 -2.72
C MET A 59 0.49 7.26 -2.64
N ILE A 60 1.67 7.81 -2.41
CA ILE A 60 2.87 7.02 -2.15
C ILE A 60 2.70 6.19 -0.86
N GLU A 61 2.13 6.76 0.20
CA GLU A 61 1.79 6.04 1.43
C GLU A 61 0.77 4.92 1.16
N MET A 62 -0.28 5.16 0.37
CA MET A 62 -1.21 4.12 -0.06
C MET A 62 -0.49 2.98 -0.79
N ALA A 63 0.41 3.31 -1.71
CA ALA A 63 1.21 2.31 -2.43
C ALA A 63 2.03 1.43 -1.48
N ALA A 64 2.63 2.03 -0.46
CA ALA A 64 3.38 1.29 0.55
C ALA A 64 2.49 0.43 1.44
N GLN A 65 1.32 0.93 1.84
CA GLN A 65 0.36 0.15 2.64
C GLN A 65 -0.12 -1.09 1.89
N ILE A 66 -0.33 -1.01 0.60
CA ILE A 66 -0.73 -2.14 -0.23
C ILE A 66 0.47 -3.00 -0.59
N GLY A 67 1.48 -2.42 -1.25
CA GLY A 67 2.59 -3.17 -1.83
C GLY A 67 3.65 -3.63 -0.83
N SER A 68 3.87 -2.89 0.25
CA SER A 68 4.93 -3.20 1.21
C SER A 68 4.43 -3.62 2.59
N VAL A 69 3.21 -3.26 2.96
CA VAL A 69 2.63 -3.63 4.26
C VAL A 69 1.70 -4.83 4.10
N ALA A 70 0.57 -4.67 3.44
CA ALA A 70 -0.42 -5.74 3.31
C ALA A 70 0.15 -6.97 2.60
N TRP A 71 0.84 -6.76 1.49
CA TRP A 71 1.41 -7.86 0.73
C TRP A 71 2.56 -8.56 1.47
N CYS A 72 3.39 -7.81 2.20
CA CYS A 72 4.41 -8.39 3.06
C CYS A 72 3.81 -9.23 4.20
N ILE A 73 2.71 -8.78 4.81
CA ILE A 73 1.94 -9.57 5.79
C ILE A 73 1.52 -10.90 5.19
N TYR A 74 0.94 -10.89 3.99
CA TYR A 74 0.54 -12.12 3.30
C TYR A 74 1.72 -13.08 3.14
N HIS A 75 2.87 -12.60 2.66
CA HIS A 75 4.07 -13.43 2.50
C HIS A 75 4.64 -13.94 3.83
N MET A 76 4.60 -13.11 4.88
CA MET A 76 5.09 -13.51 6.20
C MET A 76 4.23 -14.61 6.83
N THR A 77 2.91 -14.61 6.58
CA THR A 77 2.01 -15.64 7.14
C THR A 77 2.27 -17.05 6.63
N ILE A 78 3.07 -17.20 5.58
CA ILE A 78 3.55 -18.50 5.13
C ILE A 78 4.48 -19.14 6.19
N LYS A 79 5.17 -18.34 6.99
CA LYS A 79 6.18 -18.78 7.97
C LYS A 79 5.93 -18.34 9.40
N MET A 80 5.03 -17.37 9.61
CA MET A 80 4.80 -16.74 10.91
C MET A 80 3.30 -16.73 11.24
N THR A 81 2.97 -16.77 12.51
CA THR A 81 1.60 -16.58 12.97
C THR A 81 1.22 -15.10 12.99
N PRO A 82 -0.09 -14.77 12.97
CA PRO A 82 -0.54 -13.39 13.14
C PRO A 82 -0.02 -12.71 14.42
N GLU A 83 0.10 -13.46 15.51
CA GLU A 83 0.62 -12.97 16.79
C GLU A 83 2.10 -12.60 16.68
N GLU A 84 2.90 -13.39 15.98
CA GLU A 84 4.32 -13.08 15.72
C GLU A 84 4.46 -11.85 14.83
N ILE A 85 3.61 -11.72 13.79
CA ILE A 85 3.60 -10.55 12.90
C ILE A 85 3.23 -9.28 13.67
N ALA A 86 2.31 -9.36 14.64
CA ALA A 86 1.92 -8.22 15.48
C ALA A 86 3.06 -7.67 16.35
N LEU A 87 4.13 -8.44 16.56
CA LEU A 87 5.34 -7.99 17.26
C LEU A 87 6.33 -7.25 16.36
N LEU A 88 6.06 -7.17 15.07
CA LEU A 88 6.88 -6.47 14.11
C LEU A 88 6.38 -5.04 13.90
N VAL A 89 7.23 -4.22 13.32
CA VAL A 89 6.90 -2.90 12.80
C VAL A 89 7.49 -2.73 11.41
N GLY A 90 6.70 -2.18 10.52
CA GLY A 90 7.11 -1.89 9.14
C GLY A 90 7.48 -0.42 8.96
N PHE A 91 8.47 -0.15 8.14
CA PHE A 91 8.85 1.20 7.73
C PHE A 91 9.32 1.24 6.27
N PHE A 92 9.25 2.43 5.68
CA PHE A 92 9.76 2.65 4.33
C PHE A 92 11.26 2.42 4.27
N THR A 93 11.72 1.77 3.20
CA THR A 93 13.15 1.63 2.86
C THR A 93 13.51 2.36 1.59
N GLN A 94 12.56 2.46 0.64
CA GLN A 94 12.81 3.17 -0.61
C GLN A 94 11.51 3.58 -1.29
N VAL A 95 11.61 4.65 -2.05
CA VAL A 95 10.63 5.11 -3.04
C VAL A 95 11.45 5.53 -4.26
N ASP A 96 11.18 4.95 -5.42
CA ASP A 96 12.01 5.15 -6.60
C ASP A 96 11.17 5.20 -7.88
N GLY A 97 11.61 6.00 -8.85
CA GLY A 97 11.00 6.10 -10.17
C GLY A 97 9.51 6.45 -10.16
N VAL A 98 9.03 7.15 -9.15
CA VAL A 98 7.61 7.51 -9.05
C VAL A 98 7.27 8.60 -10.04
N GLU A 99 6.29 8.32 -10.91
CA GLU A 99 5.74 9.26 -11.87
C GLU A 99 4.24 9.38 -11.71
N PHE A 100 3.73 10.61 -11.73
CA PHE A 100 2.30 10.93 -11.67
C PHE A 100 1.82 11.44 -13.03
N PHE A 101 0.71 10.88 -13.52
CA PHE A 101 0.15 11.20 -14.83
C PHE A 101 -1.18 11.93 -14.73
N GLU A 102 -1.86 11.82 -13.58
CA GLU A 102 -3.20 12.36 -13.37
C GLU A 102 -3.35 12.97 -11.97
N THR A 103 -4.17 13.99 -11.88
CA THR A 103 -4.61 14.57 -10.62
C THR A 103 -5.78 13.76 -10.06
N VAL A 104 -5.70 13.39 -8.79
CA VAL A 104 -6.74 12.68 -8.05
C VAL A 104 -7.41 13.64 -7.08
N ARG A 105 -8.73 13.51 -6.95
CA ARG A 105 -9.55 14.38 -6.11
C ARG A 105 -10.37 13.59 -5.11
N ALA A 106 -10.84 14.27 -4.08
CA ALA A 106 -11.82 13.71 -3.16
C ALA A 106 -13.01 13.12 -3.91
N GLY A 107 -13.44 11.92 -3.55
CA GLY A 107 -14.48 11.16 -4.21
C GLY A 107 -13.98 10.17 -5.27
N ASP A 108 -12.76 10.31 -5.77
CA ASP A 108 -12.18 9.35 -6.70
C ASP A 108 -11.84 8.05 -5.98
N LYS A 109 -12.25 6.93 -6.56
CA LYS A 109 -11.82 5.59 -6.15
C LYS A 109 -10.64 5.16 -7.01
N ILE A 110 -9.62 4.61 -6.37
CA ILE A 110 -8.39 4.17 -7.00
C ILE A 110 -8.14 2.71 -6.68
N ALA A 111 -7.70 1.95 -7.67
CA ALA A 111 -7.08 0.65 -7.49
C ALA A 111 -5.55 0.79 -7.59
N CYS A 112 -4.85 0.17 -6.66
CA CYS A 112 -3.40 0.01 -6.68
C CYS A 112 -3.07 -1.45 -6.91
N MET A 113 -2.35 -1.75 -7.97
CA MET A 113 -1.76 -3.05 -8.22
C MET A 113 -0.28 -3.02 -7.87
N ALA A 114 0.18 -4.01 -7.11
CA ALA A 114 1.60 -4.22 -6.82
C ALA A 114 2.02 -5.62 -7.24
N SER A 115 3.22 -5.71 -7.82
CA SER A 115 3.85 -6.96 -8.27
C SER A 115 5.35 -6.91 -8.02
N VAL A 116 6.02 -8.07 -8.04
CA VAL A 116 7.49 -8.09 -7.95
C VAL A 116 8.16 -7.87 -9.31
N GLU A 117 7.51 -8.28 -10.41
CA GLU A 117 8.06 -8.06 -11.75
C GLU A 117 7.89 -6.60 -12.21
N PRO A 118 8.86 -6.02 -12.93
CA PRO A 118 10.16 -6.59 -13.31
C PRO A 118 11.31 -6.32 -12.31
N GLU A 119 11.17 -5.41 -11.36
CA GLU A 119 12.29 -4.87 -10.55
C GLU A 119 12.11 -5.06 -9.03
N GLY A 120 10.98 -5.62 -8.61
CA GLY A 120 10.68 -5.86 -7.21
C GLY A 120 11.25 -7.18 -6.69
N TYR A 121 11.17 -7.37 -5.39
CA TYR A 121 11.53 -8.62 -4.71
C TYR A 121 10.93 -8.69 -3.30
N PHE A 122 10.81 -9.91 -2.79
CA PHE A 122 10.57 -10.17 -1.38
C PHE A 122 11.69 -11.03 -0.81
N ARG A 123 12.35 -10.54 0.23
CA ARG A 123 13.45 -11.24 0.86
C ARG A 123 13.63 -10.80 2.32
N GLU A 124 13.64 -11.78 3.24
CA GLU A 124 13.98 -11.56 4.66
C GLU A 124 13.20 -10.43 5.33
N GLY A 125 11.89 -10.38 5.07
CA GLY A 125 11.02 -9.33 5.65
C GLY A 125 11.07 -7.98 4.92
N LYS A 126 11.86 -7.86 3.84
CA LYS A 126 11.88 -6.70 2.96
C LYS A 126 11.08 -7.00 1.70
N MET A 127 10.13 -6.11 1.40
CA MET A 127 9.34 -6.13 0.18
C MET A 127 9.67 -4.89 -0.64
N VAL A 128 10.03 -5.10 -1.89
CA VAL A 128 10.11 -4.04 -2.91
C VAL A 128 9.13 -4.40 -4.01
N ALA A 129 8.16 -3.54 -4.25
CA ALA A 129 7.08 -3.78 -5.18
C ALA A 129 7.04 -2.73 -6.29
N CYS A 130 6.79 -3.19 -7.52
CA CYS A 130 6.38 -2.34 -8.62
C CYS A 130 4.90 -2.02 -8.43
N VAL A 131 4.53 -0.74 -8.46
CA VAL A 131 3.15 -0.31 -8.22
C VAL A 131 2.61 0.47 -9.40
N GLU A 132 1.32 0.29 -9.67
CA GLU A 132 0.55 1.06 -10.63
C GLU A 132 -0.81 1.42 -10.04
N PHE A 133 -1.17 2.69 -10.15
CA PHE A 133 -2.48 3.21 -9.75
C PHE A 133 -3.33 3.49 -10.97
N GLN A 134 -4.59 3.08 -10.91
CA GLN A 134 -5.60 3.39 -11.92
C GLN A 134 -6.88 3.89 -11.25
N PHE A 135 -7.63 4.73 -11.96
CA PHE A 135 -9.01 5.04 -11.55
C PHE A 135 -9.86 3.78 -11.62
N ASP A 136 -10.65 3.56 -10.58
CA ASP A 136 -11.60 2.45 -10.46
C ASP A 136 -13.03 3.01 -10.51
N GLY A 137 -13.56 3.07 -11.71
CA GLY A 137 -14.87 3.64 -12.00
C GLY A 137 -14.83 5.11 -12.43
N GLY A 138 -16.01 5.62 -12.81
CA GLY A 138 -16.18 6.99 -13.27
C GLY A 138 -15.68 7.25 -14.69
N PRO A 139 -15.62 8.55 -15.11
CA PRO A 139 -15.27 8.92 -16.49
C PRO A 139 -13.83 8.57 -16.88
N LYS A 140 -12.94 8.39 -15.91
CA LYS A 140 -11.52 8.08 -16.12
C LYS A 140 -11.18 6.63 -15.84
N ASP A 141 -12.17 5.75 -15.68
CA ASP A 141 -11.96 4.34 -15.36
C ASP A 141 -10.82 3.69 -16.17
N GLY A 142 -9.92 2.97 -15.48
CA GLY A 142 -8.79 2.29 -16.10
C GLY A 142 -7.60 3.19 -16.48
N LYS A 143 -7.72 4.52 -16.34
CA LYS A 143 -6.63 5.44 -16.67
C LYS A 143 -5.54 5.38 -15.61
N THR A 144 -4.28 5.23 -16.04
CA THR A 144 -3.13 5.19 -15.15
C THR A 144 -2.90 6.54 -14.48
N ILE A 145 -2.74 6.52 -13.17
CA ILE A 145 -2.52 7.70 -12.32
C ILE A 145 -1.06 7.84 -11.93
N MET A 146 -0.45 6.74 -11.49
CA MET A 146 0.90 6.72 -10.94
C MET A 146 1.55 5.37 -11.21
N THR A 147 2.85 5.39 -11.45
CA THR A 147 3.71 4.20 -11.46
C THR A 147 4.94 4.45 -10.61
N GLY A 148 5.57 3.40 -10.12
CA GLY A 148 6.82 3.51 -9.37
C GLY A 148 7.20 2.25 -8.62
N LEU A 149 8.25 2.36 -7.82
CA LEU A 149 8.74 1.36 -6.89
C LEU A 149 8.56 1.84 -5.46
N VAL A 150 8.02 0.99 -4.61
CA VAL A 150 7.97 1.23 -3.17
C VAL A 150 8.56 0.05 -2.42
N GLY A 151 9.34 0.33 -1.39
CA GLY A 151 9.95 -0.69 -0.56
C GLY A 151 9.67 -0.45 0.91
N GLY A 152 9.43 -1.53 1.62
CA GLY A 152 9.27 -1.56 3.06
C GLY A 152 9.98 -2.74 3.69
N MET A 153 10.30 -2.61 4.96
CA MET A 153 10.94 -3.65 5.76
C MET A 153 10.22 -3.82 7.10
N TRP A 154 10.07 -5.06 7.51
CA TRP A 154 9.50 -5.42 8.79
C TRP A 154 10.59 -5.92 9.72
N VAL A 155 10.63 -5.34 10.91
CA VAL A 155 11.62 -5.70 11.95
C VAL A 155 10.94 -5.85 13.32
N PRO A 156 11.52 -6.61 14.26
CA PRO A 156 11.03 -6.63 15.63
C PRO A 156 10.96 -5.24 16.23
N ARG A 157 9.90 -4.92 16.97
CA ARG A 157 9.71 -3.61 17.63
C ARG A 157 10.84 -3.23 18.58
N THR A 158 11.58 -4.22 19.08
CA THR A 158 12.73 -4.04 19.95
C THR A 158 14.07 -3.96 19.21
N SER A 159 14.03 -3.85 17.87
CA SER A 159 15.25 -3.80 17.07
C SER A 159 16.05 -2.52 17.33
N PRO A 160 17.40 -2.60 17.46
CA PRO A 160 18.28 -1.44 17.63
C PRO A 160 18.19 -0.43 16.46
N THR A 161 17.72 -0.87 15.29
CA THR A 161 17.57 -0.01 14.10
C THR A 161 16.42 0.97 14.22
N LEU A 162 15.58 0.86 15.27
CA LEU A 162 14.45 1.75 15.52
C LEU A 162 14.69 2.70 16.70
N GLY A 163 15.88 2.69 17.25
CA GLY A 163 16.28 3.55 18.35
C GLY A 163 16.78 4.93 17.89
#